data_05e0c0a4010756f223d0d91ac69b9af9
#
_entry.id   05e0c0a4010756f223d0d91ac69b9af9
#
_cell.length_a   1.000
_cell.length_b   1.000
_cell.length_c   1.000
_cell.angle_alpha   90.00
_cell.angle_beta   90.00
_cell.angle_gamma   90.00
#
_symmetry.space_group_name_H-M   'P 1'
#
loop_
_entity.id
_entity.type
_entity.pdbx_description
1 polymer ?
#
loop_
_entity_poly.entity_id
_entity_poly.type
_entity_poly.pdbx_seq_one_letter_code
_entity_poly.pdbx_strand_id
1 'polypeptide(L)'
;IGDEQSQFVHLNTVNNEWEPDNSRRQRHVSLAIVYNLWIYSQLTEDESILTDGGLDLIIETTKFWLNKAELGDDGRYHIDGVMGPDEYHEAYPGQEGGICDNAYTNLMLTWQLNWLTELSEKGFEIPKELLEKAQKVRKKLYLDIDENGVIAQYAKYFELKEVDFAAYEAKYGDIHRIDRLMKAEGISPDEYQVAKQADTLMLIYNLGHLGMLVGY
;
A
#
# COMPACT_ATOMS: atom_id res chain seq x y z
N ILE A 1 12.26 17.29 7.74
CA ILE A 1 11.28 16.20 7.77
C ILE A 1 10.51 16.36 9.08
N GLY A 2 9.19 16.43 9.02
CA GLY A 2 8.34 16.59 10.21
C GLY A 2 8.26 15.33 11.06
N ASP A 3 7.82 15.49 12.31
CA ASP A 3 7.53 14.37 13.19
C ASP A 3 6.26 13.62 12.76
N GLU A 4 6.12 12.38 13.21
CA GLU A 4 4.90 11.60 13.03
C GLU A 4 3.71 12.29 13.73
N GLN A 5 2.68 12.59 12.99
CA GLN A 5 1.50 13.30 13.49
C GLN A 5 0.29 12.37 13.73
N SER A 6 0.39 11.09 13.32
CA SER A 6 -0.69 10.13 13.57
C SER A 6 -0.79 9.81 15.06
N GLN A 7 -2.01 9.63 15.53
CA GLN A 7 -2.25 9.20 16.91
C GLN A 7 -1.85 7.72 17.10
N PHE A 8 -1.51 7.35 18.32
CA PHE A 8 -1.13 5.98 18.67
C PHE A 8 -2.31 5.14 19.16
N VAL A 9 -3.36 5.81 19.65
CA VAL A 9 -4.57 5.19 20.19
C VAL A 9 -5.80 5.99 19.77
N HIS A 10 -6.94 5.31 19.63
CA HIS A 10 -8.24 5.93 19.44
C HIS A 10 -9.25 5.39 20.45
N LEU A 11 -10.31 6.15 20.69
CA LEU A 11 -11.40 5.73 21.54
C LEU A 11 -12.42 4.91 20.73
N ASN A 12 -12.59 3.65 21.08
CA ASN A 12 -13.69 2.86 20.56
C ASN A 12 -14.99 3.30 21.23
N THR A 13 -15.86 3.96 20.48
CA THR A 13 -17.11 4.51 21.00
C THR A 13 -18.19 3.46 21.28
N VAL A 14 -17.96 2.19 20.92
CA VAL A 14 -18.90 1.10 21.18
C VAL A 14 -18.70 0.52 22.58
N ASN A 15 -17.44 0.25 22.96
CA ASN A 15 -17.09 -0.31 24.27
C ASN A 15 -16.52 0.74 25.24
N ASN A 16 -16.26 1.96 24.76
CA ASN A 16 -15.65 3.08 25.50
C ASN A 16 -14.23 2.77 26.02
N GLU A 17 -13.47 1.96 25.29
CA GLU A 17 -12.08 1.61 25.59
C GLU A 17 -11.12 2.25 24.60
N TRP A 18 -9.89 2.51 25.05
CA TRP A 18 -8.81 2.98 24.19
C TRP A 18 -8.16 1.78 23.50
N GLU A 19 -8.14 1.81 22.17
CA GLU A 19 -7.56 0.79 21.32
C GLU A 19 -6.35 1.35 20.56
N PRO A 20 -5.37 0.50 20.16
CA PRO A 20 -4.27 0.92 19.30
C PRO A 20 -4.79 1.48 17.97
N ASP A 21 -4.20 2.59 17.52
CA ASP A 21 -4.47 3.16 16.21
C ASP A 21 -3.32 2.80 15.25
N ASN A 22 -3.62 1.94 14.29
CA ASN A 22 -2.66 1.49 13.29
C ASN A 22 -2.62 2.37 12.03
N SER A 23 -3.45 3.42 11.92
CA SER A 23 -3.47 4.33 10.77
C SER A 23 -2.11 4.99 10.49
N ARG A 24 -1.26 5.13 11.51
CA ARG A 24 0.14 5.57 11.37
C ARG A 24 0.97 4.67 10.45
N ARG A 25 0.51 3.44 10.18
CA ARG A 25 1.16 2.48 9.27
C ARG A 25 0.73 2.64 7.82
N GLN A 26 -0.23 3.51 7.53
CA GLN A 26 -0.72 3.85 6.19
C GLN A 26 0.28 4.73 5.43
N ARG A 27 1.50 4.24 5.25
CA ARG A 27 2.60 4.97 4.61
C ARG A 27 2.38 5.16 3.11
N HIS A 28 1.50 4.39 2.50
CA HIS A 28 1.12 4.48 1.08
C HIS A 28 0.60 5.86 0.66
N VAL A 29 0.14 6.68 1.62
CA VAL A 29 -0.30 8.06 1.35
C VAL A 29 0.80 8.89 0.68
N SER A 30 2.07 8.66 1.03
CA SER A 30 3.20 9.34 0.37
C SER A 30 3.31 8.99 -1.12
N LEU A 31 3.01 7.75 -1.50
CA LEU A 31 2.97 7.30 -2.91
C LEU A 31 1.80 7.94 -3.66
N ALA A 32 0.64 8.08 -3.01
CA ALA A 32 -0.52 8.76 -3.59
C ALA A 32 -0.24 10.25 -3.85
N ILE A 33 0.51 10.92 -2.96
CA ILE A 33 0.93 12.32 -3.18
C ILE A 33 1.83 12.42 -4.41
N VAL A 34 2.81 11.53 -4.56
CA VAL A 34 3.68 11.50 -5.74
C VAL A 34 2.88 11.21 -7.01
N TYR A 35 1.89 10.33 -6.94
CA TYR A 35 1.00 10.05 -8.06
C TYR A 35 0.17 11.28 -8.46
N ASN A 36 -0.29 12.08 -7.49
CA ASN A 36 -0.99 13.33 -7.77
C ASN A 36 -0.09 14.37 -8.46
N LEU A 37 1.19 14.46 -8.07
CA LEU A 37 2.16 15.31 -8.78
C LEU A 37 2.32 14.87 -10.24
N TRP A 38 2.42 13.58 -10.48
CA TRP A 38 2.51 13.04 -11.82
C TRP A 38 1.26 13.34 -12.65
N ILE A 39 0.04 13.06 -12.10
CA ILE A 39 -1.22 13.36 -12.79
C ILE A 39 -1.31 14.86 -13.13
N TYR A 40 -0.97 15.74 -12.19
CA TYR A 40 -0.97 17.16 -12.42
C TYR A 40 -0.06 17.53 -13.60
N SER A 41 1.19 17.07 -13.60
CA SER A 41 2.14 17.36 -14.68
C SER A 41 1.69 16.82 -16.05
N GLN A 42 1.01 15.66 -16.07
CA GLN A 42 0.49 15.08 -17.31
C GLN A 42 -0.72 15.84 -17.85
N LEU A 43 -1.65 16.25 -16.99
CA LEU A 43 -2.89 16.91 -17.39
C LEU A 43 -2.69 18.37 -17.76
N THR A 44 -1.76 19.06 -17.11
CA THR A 44 -1.50 20.49 -17.35
C THR A 44 -0.35 20.73 -18.32
N GLU A 45 0.45 19.72 -18.62
CA GLU A 45 1.73 19.84 -19.35
C GLU A 45 2.70 20.83 -18.67
N ASP A 46 2.48 21.11 -17.37
CA ASP A 46 3.26 22.05 -16.57
C ASP A 46 4.21 21.29 -15.64
N GLU A 47 5.49 21.29 -15.99
CA GLU A 47 6.56 20.68 -15.18
C GLU A 47 7.11 21.63 -14.10
N SER A 48 6.62 22.88 -13.99
CA SER A 48 7.09 23.83 -12.97
C SER A 48 6.88 23.32 -11.55
N ILE A 49 5.82 22.54 -11.32
CA ILE A 49 5.57 21.91 -10.03
C ILE A 49 6.72 20.97 -9.59
N LEU A 50 7.44 20.36 -10.54
CA LEU A 50 8.59 19.50 -10.25
C LEU A 50 9.79 20.35 -9.80
N THR A 51 10.02 21.49 -10.42
CA THR A 51 11.12 22.41 -10.07
C THR A 51 10.82 23.23 -8.83
N ASP A 52 9.53 23.40 -8.48
CA ASP A 52 9.07 24.13 -7.27
C ASP A 52 8.84 23.16 -6.09
N GLY A 53 9.82 22.29 -5.83
CA GLY A 53 9.86 21.38 -4.69
C GLY A 53 9.26 19.98 -4.91
N GLY A 54 8.54 19.77 -6.02
CA GLY A 54 7.97 18.44 -6.32
C GLY A 54 9.03 17.36 -6.51
N LEU A 55 10.15 17.69 -7.15
CA LEU A 55 11.27 16.76 -7.32
C LEU A 55 11.90 16.38 -5.97
N ASP A 56 12.08 17.36 -5.07
CA ASP A 56 12.61 17.10 -3.73
C ASP A 56 11.68 16.15 -2.95
N LEU A 57 10.37 16.35 -3.05
CA LEU A 57 9.39 15.45 -2.44
C LEU A 57 9.48 14.03 -3.00
N ILE A 58 9.62 13.88 -4.32
CA ILE A 58 9.78 12.56 -4.97
C ILE A 58 11.08 11.90 -4.48
N ILE A 59 12.18 12.63 -4.41
CA ILE A 59 13.48 12.14 -3.95
C ILE A 59 13.39 11.69 -2.48
N GLU A 60 12.81 12.49 -1.59
CA GLU A 60 12.74 12.18 -0.16
C GLU A 60 11.79 11.00 0.12
N THR A 61 10.64 10.93 -0.55
CA THR A 61 9.75 9.77 -0.45
C THR A 61 10.40 8.50 -1.02
N THR A 62 11.16 8.61 -2.10
CA THR A 62 11.94 7.50 -2.64
C THR A 62 12.98 7.00 -1.63
N LYS A 63 13.75 7.89 -1.01
CA LYS A 63 14.72 7.52 0.04
C LYS A 63 14.04 6.78 1.20
N PHE A 64 12.88 7.26 1.65
CA PHE A 64 12.10 6.61 2.70
C PHE A 64 11.78 5.16 2.31
N TRP A 65 11.17 4.94 1.14
CA TRP A 65 10.75 3.61 0.70
C TRP A 65 11.93 2.67 0.43
N LEU A 66 13.01 3.17 -0.18
CA LEU A 66 14.21 2.36 -0.40
C LEU A 66 14.93 1.97 0.91
N ASN A 67 14.78 2.75 1.98
CA ASN A 67 15.29 2.39 3.29
C ASN A 67 14.37 1.43 4.05
N LYS A 68 13.07 1.43 3.72
CA LYS A 68 12.10 0.51 4.31
C LYS A 68 12.09 -0.85 3.61
N ALA A 69 12.47 -0.90 2.34
CA ALA A 69 12.56 -2.15 1.59
C ALA A 69 13.81 -2.95 1.99
N GLU A 70 13.61 -4.12 2.56
CA GLU A 70 14.65 -5.02 3.04
C GLU A 70 14.83 -6.22 2.11
N LEU A 71 16.08 -6.62 1.86
CA LEU A 71 16.39 -7.77 1.03
C LEU A 71 16.20 -9.06 1.83
N GLY A 72 15.25 -9.89 1.44
CA GLY A 72 15.01 -11.20 2.03
C GLY A 72 15.96 -12.29 1.55
N ASP A 73 15.91 -13.45 2.21
CA ASP A 73 16.70 -14.63 1.88
C ASP A 73 16.33 -15.23 0.51
N ASP A 74 15.11 -14.96 0.03
CA ASP A 74 14.64 -15.33 -1.31
C ASP A 74 15.24 -14.46 -2.44
N GLY A 75 16.03 -13.43 -2.06
CA GLY A 75 16.65 -12.50 -2.99
C GLY A 75 15.72 -11.43 -3.55
N ARG A 76 14.53 -11.26 -2.97
CA ARG A 76 13.55 -10.21 -3.26
C ARG A 76 13.55 -9.14 -2.16
N TYR A 77 13.01 -7.97 -2.47
CA TYR A 77 12.82 -6.91 -1.49
C TYR A 77 11.41 -6.96 -0.92
N HIS A 78 11.32 -6.88 0.40
CA HIS A 78 10.09 -6.91 1.18
C HIS A 78 9.85 -5.57 1.88
N ILE A 79 8.59 -5.20 2.04
CA ILE A 79 8.16 -4.04 2.82
C ILE A 79 7.23 -4.52 3.94
N ASP A 80 7.74 -4.53 5.15
CA ASP A 80 7.03 -5.00 6.34
C ASP A 80 6.47 -3.86 7.20
N GLY A 81 5.49 -4.18 8.04
CA GLY A 81 4.93 -3.29 9.05
C GLY A 81 4.16 -2.10 8.50
N VAL A 82 3.47 -2.27 7.37
CA VAL A 82 2.60 -1.26 6.74
C VAL A 82 1.13 -1.65 6.84
N MET A 83 0.23 -0.70 6.56
CA MET A 83 -1.15 -0.94 6.17
C MET A 83 -1.34 -0.48 4.73
N GLY A 84 -2.17 -1.21 3.99
CA GLY A 84 -2.67 -0.79 2.69
C GLY A 84 -3.80 0.24 2.79
N PRO A 85 -4.40 0.62 1.66
CA PRO A 85 -5.64 1.40 1.64
C PRO A 85 -6.83 0.70 2.31
N ASP A 86 -6.86 -0.64 2.31
CA ASP A 86 -7.89 -1.40 3.00
C ASP A 86 -7.77 -1.27 4.51
N GLU A 87 -8.83 -0.76 5.14
CA GLU A 87 -8.88 -0.51 6.57
C GLU A 87 -9.28 -1.76 7.39
N TYR A 88 -9.68 -2.86 6.74
CA TYR A 88 -10.05 -4.08 7.45
C TYR A 88 -8.85 -4.91 7.90
N HIS A 89 -7.72 -4.81 7.17
CA HIS A 89 -6.51 -5.54 7.50
C HIS A 89 -5.46 -4.62 8.10
N GLU A 90 -5.35 -4.67 9.41
CA GLU A 90 -4.40 -3.88 10.20
C GLU A 90 -3.19 -4.70 10.65
N ALA A 91 -3.33 -6.04 10.69
CA ALA A 91 -2.33 -6.98 11.18
C ALA A 91 -2.50 -8.37 10.58
N TYR A 92 -1.56 -9.27 10.82
CA TYR A 92 -1.80 -10.71 10.69
C TYR A 92 -2.60 -11.24 11.89
N PRO A 93 -3.37 -12.33 11.72
CA PRO A 93 -4.16 -12.92 12.81
C PRO A 93 -3.34 -13.14 14.09
N GLY A 94 -3.78 -12.53 15.20
CA GLY A 94 -3.15 -12.66 16.49
C GLY A 94 -1.78 -11.98 16.66
N GLN A 95 -1.39 -11.10 15.75
CA GLN A 95 -0.14 -10.36 15.79
C GLN A 95 -0.36 -8.86 16.06
N GLU A 96 0.74 -8.16 16.37
CA GLU A 96 0.74 -6.70 16.43
C GLU A 96 0.52 -6.09 15.04
N GLY A 97 0.08 -4.83 15.00
CA GLY A 97 -0.27 -4.14 13.76
C GLY A 97 0.85 -4.08 12.73
N GLY A 98 0.44 -4.22 11.49
CA GLY A 98 1.24 -4.18 10.27
C GLY A 98 1.18 -5.48 9.48
N ILE A 99 1.13 -5.34 8.17
CA ILE A 99 1.19 -6.43 7.19
C ILE A 99 2.46 -6.29 6.36
N CYS A 100 2.85 -7.37 5.69
CA CYS A 100 4.02 -7.42 4.81
C CYS A 100 3.59 -7.45 3.34
N ASP A 101 4.33 -6.75 2.50
CA ASP A 101 4.18 -6.79 1.05
C ASP A 101 2.76 -6.52 0.54
N ASN A 102 2.17 -5.44 1.06
CA ASN A 102 0.91 -4.96 0.51
C ASN A 102 1.08 -4.62 -0.98
N ALA A 103 0.28 -5.25 -1.83
CA ALA A 103 0.40 -5.17 -3.29
C ALA A 103 0.25 -3.72 -3.79
N TYR A 104 -0.70 -2.95 -3.23
CA TYR A 104 -0.85 -1.54 -3.59
C TYR A 104 0.43 -0.75 -3.32
N THR A 105 1.00 -0.90 -2.12
CA THR A 105 2.24 -0.22 -1.73
C THR A 105 3.40 -0.61 -2.66
N ASN A 106 3.59 -1.91 -2.90
CA ASN A 106 4.74 -2.41 -3.67
C ASN A 106 4.65 -2.02 -5.15
N LEU A 107 3.47 -2.08 -5.77
CA LEU A 107 3.28 -1.70 -7.17
C LEU A 107 3.30 -0.17 -7.37
N MET A 108 2.71 0.60 -6.46
CA MET A 108 2.81 2.07 -6.51
C MET A 108 4.25 2.53 -6.32
N LEU A 109 5.02 1.87 -5.45
CA LEU A 109 6.45 2.14 -5.32
C LEU A 109 7.19 1.78 -6.61
N THR A 110 6.94 0.61 -7.20
CA THR A 110 7.55 0.22 -8.48
C THR A 110 7.29 1.27 -9.56
N TRP A 111 6.06 1.78 -9.63
CA TRP A 111 5.68 2.87 -10.53
C TRP A 111 6.49 4.15 -10.23
N GLN A 112 6.57 4.57 -8.96
CA GLN A 112 7.34 5.77 -8.57
C GLN A 112 8.83 5.64 -8.96
N LEU A 113 9.43 4.46 -8.75
CA LEU A 113 10.83 4.20 -9.12
C LEU A 113 11.05 4.22 -10.65
N ASN A 114 10.04 3.83 -11.45
CA ASN A 114 10.05 4.00 -12.88
C ASN A 114 10.04 5.48 -13.25
N TRP A 115 9.09 6.23 -12.70
CA TRP A 115 8.97 7.65 -13.00
C TRP A 115 10.22 8.43 -12.58
N LEU A 116 10.83 8.11 -11.44
CA LEU A 116 12.11 8.69 -11.04
C LEU A 116 13.21 8.47 -12.10
N THR A 117 13.23 7.29 -12.72
CA THR A 117 14.19 6.99 -13.81
C THR A 117 13.89 7.84 -15.05
N GLU A 118 12.62 7.95 -15.45
CA GLU A 118 12.17 8.80 -16.56
C GLU A 118 12.50 10.28 -16.34
N LEU A 119 12.34 10.81 -15.13
CA LEU A 119 12.73 12.17 -14.78
C LEU A 119 14.23 12.40 -14.94
N SER A 120 15.06 11.43 -14.54
CA SER A 120 16.51 11.50 -14.76
C SER A 120 16.86 11.50 -16.26
N GLU A 121 16.18 10.72 -17.08
CA GLU A 121 16.35 10.68 -18.54
C GLU A 121 15.91 12.00 -19.20
N LYS A 122 14.94 12.69 -18.64
CA LYS A 122 14.53 14.05 -19.06
C LYS A 122 15.49 15.16 -18.62
N GLY A 123 16.51 14.82 -17.82
CA GLY A 123 17.55 15.77 -17.39
C GLY A 123 17.35 16.41 -16.02
N PHE A 124 16.39 15.94 -15.23
CA PHE A 124 16.27 16.34 -13.83
C PHE A 124 17.43 15.79 -13.00
N GLU A 125 17.96 16.61 -12.08
CA GLU A 125 19.10 16.22 -11.24
C GLU A 125 18.66 15.29 -10.12
N ILE A 126 18.97 13.99 -10.27
CA ILE A 126 18.67 12.96 -9.28
C ILE A 126 20.00 12.29 -8.87
N PRO A 127 20.25 12.08 -7.55
CA PRO A 127 21.47 11.45 -7.07
C PRO A 127 21.68 10.06 -7.70
N LYS A 128 22.84 9.83 -8.29
CA LYS A 128 23.18 8.60 -9.00
C LYS A 128 23.01 7.34 -8.14
N GLU A 129 23.48 7.40 -6.89
CA GLU A 129 23.34 6.27 -5.94
C GLU A 129 21.86 5.94 -5.65
N LEU A 130 21.00 6.96 -5.61
CA LEU A 130 19.55 6.77 -5.44
C LEU A 130 18.95 6.05 -6.62
N LEU A 131 19.32 6.44 -7.86
CA LEU A 131 18.86 5.78 -9.10
C LEU A 131 19.31 4.32 -9.18
N GLU A 132 20.59 4.04 -8.87
CA GLU A 132 21.12 2.68 -8.87
C GLU A 132 20.38 1.79 -7.87
N LYS A 133 20.13 2.29 -6.65
CA LYS A 133 19.36 1.56 -5.64
C LYS A 133 17.89 1.39 -6.07
N ALA A 134 17.27 2.42 -6.64
CA ALA A 134 15.91 2.38 -7.15
C ALA A 134 15.73 1.30 -8.22
N GLN A 135 16.63 1.26 -9.22
CA GLN A 135 16.62 0.26 -10.29
C GLN A 135 16.79 -1.18 -9.77
N LYS A 136 17.61 -1.36 -8.73
CA LYS A 136 17.83 -2.67 -8.10
C LYS A 136 16.60 -3.14 -7.35
N VAL A 137 16.00 -2.28 -6.51
CA VAL A 137 14.81 -2.60 -5.72
C VAL A 137 13.61 -2.86 -6.62
N ARG A 138 13.35 -1.97 -7.58
CA ARG A 138 12.22 -2.07 -8.53
C ARG A 138 12.07 -3.44 -9.18
N LYS A 139 13.21 -4.04 -9.60
CA LYS A 139 13.22 -5.32 -10.33
C LYS A 139 12.94 -6.53 -9.45
N LYS A 140 12.92 -6.34 -8.12
CA LYS A 140 12.92 -7.44 -7.16
C LYS A 140 11.93 -7.22 -6.02
N LEU A 141 11.06 -6.21 -6.09
CA LEU A 141 10.02 -6.03 -5.08
C LEU A 141 9.08 -7.24 -5.10
N TYR A 142 8.78 -7.75 -3.92
CA TYR A 142 7.95 -8.94 -3.79
C TYR A 142 6.48 -8.64 -4.08
N LEU A 143 5.83 -9.57 -4.77
CA LEU A 143 4.38 -9.67 -4.89
C LEU A 143 3.99 -11.11 -4.65
N ASP A 144 2.93 -11.31 -3.88
CA ASP A 144 2.31 -12.61 -3.68
C ASP A 144 1.28 -12.82 -4.81
N ILE A 145 1.57 -13.77 -5.70
CA ILE A 145 0.76 -14.06 -6.89
C ILE A 145 0.50 -15.57 -6.90
N ASP A 146 -0.76 -15.95 -6.98
CA ASP A 146 -1.14 -17.36 -7.04
C ASP A 146 -0.81 -18.02 -8.40
N GLU A 147 -1.06 -19.32 -8.49
CA GLU A 147 -0.83 -20.13 -9.71
C GLU A 147 -1.70 -19.69 -10.91
N ASN A 148 -2.78 -18.97 -10.68
CA ASN A 148 -3.68 -18.43 -11.70
C ASN A 148 -3.32 -17.00 -12.12
N GLY A 149 -2.28 -16.41 -11.51
CA GLY A 149 -1.86 -15.04 -11.76
C GLY A 149 -2.67 -14.00 -10.99
N VAL A 150 -3.41 -14.39 -9.95
CA VAL A 150 -4.16 -13.47 -9.09
C VAL A 150 -3.22 -12.88 -8.04
N ILE A 151 -3.17 -11.55 -7.97
CA ILE A 151 -2.35 -10.83 -7.01
C ILE A 151 -3.07 -10.80 -5.66
N ALA A 152 -2.42 -11.32 -4.63
CA ALA A 152 -2.87 -11.21 -3.25
C ALA A 152 -2.84 -9.75 -2.79
N GLN A 153 -3.74 -9.36 -1.91
CA GLN A 153 -3.76 -8.03 -1.33
C GLN A 153 -2.48 -7.71 -0.56
N TYR A 154 -1.91 -8.72 0.11
CA TYR A 154 -0.61 -8.70 0.80
C TYR A 154 -0.10 -10.13 0.96
N ALA A 155 1.15 -10.30 1.40
CA ALA A 155 1.73 -11.62 1.57
C ALA A 155 0.89 -12.51 2.50
N LYS A 156 0.58 -13.74 2.07
CA LYS A 156 -0.25 -14.73 2.77
C LYS A 156 -1.76 -14.42 2.88
N TYR A 157 -2.25 -13.45 2.11
CA TYR A 157 -3.69 -13.14 2.12
C TYR A 157 -4.56 -14.36 1.78
N PHE A 158 -4.11 -15.21 0.85
CA PHE A 158 -4.85 -16.41 0.45
C PHE A 158 -4.86 -17.55 1.51
N GLU A 159 -4.05 -17.42 2.57
CA GLU A 159 -4.08 -18.34 3.71
C GLU A 159 -5.20 -18.01 4.71
N LEU A 160 -5.84 -16.83 4.58
CA LEU A 160 -6.94 -16.41 5.43
C LEU A 160 -8.22 -17.19 5.13
N LYS A 161 -9.12 -17.23 6.12
CA LYS A 161 -10.44 -17.86 5.98
C LYS A 161 -11.31 -17.09 4.97
N GLU A 162 -12.15 -17.79 4.24
CA GLU A 162 -13.19 -17.17 3.43
C GLU A 162 -14.38 -16.74 4.30
N VAL A 163 -15.05 -15.65 3.89
CA VAL A 163 -16.27 -15.16 4.53
C VAL A 163 -17.48 -15.79 3.85
N ASP A 164 -18.37 -16.40 4.64
CA ASP A 164 -19.71 -16.77 4.16
C ASP A 164 -20.64 -15.54 4.18
N PHE A 165 -20.55 -14.73 3.13
CA PHE A 165 -21.38 -13.53 2.99
C PHE A 165 -22.87 -13.85 2.98
N ALA A 166 -23.27 -14.98 2.39
CA ALA A 166 -24.69 -15.37 2.34
C ALA A 166 -25.23 -15.68 3.75
N ALA A 167 -24.45 -16.35 4.60
CA ALA A 167 -24.83 -16.58 5.98
C ALA A 167 -24.94 -15.28 6.79
N TYR A 168 -24.00 -14.35 6.59
CA TYR A 168 -24.08 -13.03 7.25
C TYR A 168 -25.29 -12.24 6.77
N GLU A 169 -25.57 -12.20 5.46
CA GLU A 169 -26.76 -11.52 4.91
C GLU A 169 -28.06 -12.13 5.43
N ALA A 170 -28.16 -13.46 5.48
CA ALA A 170 -29.33 -14.15 6.01
C ALA A 170 -29.56 -13.85 7.51
N LYS A 171 -28.48 -13.67 8.26
CA LYS A 171 -28.54 -13.41 9.71
C LYS A 171 -28.88 -11.95 10.05
N TYR A 172 -28.27 -11.01 9.32
CA TYR A 172 -28.29 -9.57 9.68
C TYR A 172 -29.06 -8.71 8.67
N GLY A 173 -29.33 -9.17 7.47
CA GLY A 173 -30.01 -8.45 6.40
C GLY A 173 -29.14 -7.43 5.69
N ASP A 174 -28.43 -6.57 6.42
CA ASP A 174 -27.50 -5.58 5.91
C ASP A 174 -26.07 -5.93 6.36
N ILE A 175 -25.16 -6.08 5.40
CA ILE A 175 -23.75 -6.43 5.63
C ILE A 175 -22.75 -5.36 5.17
N HIS A 176 -23.20 -4.13 4.88
CA HIS A 176 -22.32 -3.05 4.42
C HIS A 176 -21.17 -2.73 5.39
N ARG A 177 -21.37 -2.98 6.69
CA ARG A 177 -20.35 -2.84 7.73
C ARG A 177 -20.09 -4.19 8.40
N ILE A 178 -19.74 -5.18 7.56
CA ILE A 178 -19.46 -6.54 8.01
C ILE A 178 -18.36 -6.59 9.08
N ASP A 179 -17.40 -5.66 9.05
CA ASP A 179 -16.37 -5.49 10.07
C ASP A 179 -16.96 -5.33 11.48
N ARG A 180 -18.03 -4.56 11.61
CA ARG A 180 -18.71 -4.33 12.89
C ARG A 180 -19.49 -5.55 13.35
N LEU A 181 -20.12 -6.26 12.40
CA LEU A 181 -20.84 -7.50 12.69
C LEU A 181 -19.87 -8.59 13.16
N MET A 182 -18.76 -8.76 12.48
CA MET A 182 -17.70 -9.71 12.88
C MET A 182 -17.14 -9.37 14.27
N LYS A 183 -16.80 -8.09 14.52
CA LYS A 183 -16.31 -7.63 15.83
C LYS A 183 -17.36 -7.85 16.93
N ALA A 184 -18.65 -7.68 16.66
CA ALA A 184 -19.74 -7.96 17.61
C ALA A 184 -19.85 -9.46 17.96
N GLU A 185 -19.39 -10.35 17.09
CA GLU A 185 -19.28 -11.79 17.32
C GLU A 185 -17.91 -12.19 17.94
N GLY A 186 -17.04 -11.24 18.23
CA GLY A 186 -15.69 -11.49 18.74
C GLY A 186 -14.71 -12.00 17.68
N ILE A 187 -14.99 -11.72 16.39
CA ILE A 187 -14.18 -12.14 15.24
C ILE A 187 -13.43 -10.92 14.69
N SER A 188 -12.12 -11.07 14.44
CA SER A 188 -11.35 -10.04 13.74
C SER A 188 -11.47 -10.18 12.22
N PRO A 189 -11.73 -9.09 11.47
CA PRO A 189 -11.62 -9.09 10.03
C PRO A 189 -10.25 -9.53 9.50
N ASP A 190 -9.16 -9.32 10.27
CA ASP A 190 -7.80 -9.77 9.92
C ASP A 190 -7.68 -11.28 9.69
N GLU A 191 -8.64 -12.07 10.17
CA GLU A 191 -8.65 -13.51 9.99
C GLU A 191 -9.27 -13.98 8.66
N TYR A 192 -9.89 -13.06 7.91
CA TYR A 192 -10.74 -13.41 6.78
C TYR A 192 -10.37 -12.65 5.50
N GLN A 193 -10.62 -13.28 4.34
CA GLN A 193 -10.54 -12.63 3.04
C GLN A 193 -11.74 -11.70 2.85
N VAL A 194 -11.66 -10.52 3.44
CA VAL A 194 -12.68 -9.48 3.38
C VAL A 194 -11.99 -8.13 3.20
N ALA A 195 -12.54 -7.24 2.39
CA ALA A 195 -11.96 -5.93 2.17
C ALA A 195 -13.04 -4.84 2.17
N LYS A 196 -12.73 -3.70 2.74
CA LYS A 196 -13.50 -2.47 2.64
C LYS A 196 -13.12 -1.69 1.38
N GLN A 197 -11.81 -1.53 1.16
CA GLN A 197 -11.22 -0.95 -0.04
C GLN A 197 -10.53 -2.05 -0.84
N ALA A 198 -10.71 -2.02 -2.14
CA ALA A 198 -10.15 -3.03 -3.03
C ALA A 198 -8.76 -2.62 -3.52
N ASP A 199 -7.73 -2.83 -2.71
CA ASP A 199 -6.33 -2.43 -2.94
C ASP A 199 -5.84 -2.81 -4.35
N THR A 200 -6.02 -4.06 -4.75
CA THR A 200 -5.57 -4.57 -6.06
C THR A 200 -6.35 -3.96 -7.23
N LEU A 201 -7.66 -3.70 -7.08
CA LEU A 201 -8.46 -3.04 -8.11
C LEU A 201 -8.08 -1.55 -8.25
N MET A 202 -7.71 -0.88 -7.16
CA MET A 202 -7.18 0.48 -7.20
C MET A 202 -5.90 0.56 -8.03
N LEU A 203 -5.05 -0.46 -7.97
CA LEU A 203 -3.85 -0.55 -8.83
C LEU A 203 -4.20 -0.67 -10.30
N ILE A 204 -5.18 -1.50 -10.65
CA ILE A 204 -5.66 -1.64 -12.03
C ILE A 204 -6.19 -0.29 -12.54
N TYR A 205 -6.93 0.44 -11.71
CA TYR A 205 -7.43 1.76 -12.05
C TYR A 205 -6.31 2.77 -12.24
N ASN A 206 -5.33 2.84 -11.33
CA ASN A 206 -4.27 3.82 -11.35
C ASN A 206 -3.20 3.52 -12.41
N LEU A 207 -2.82 2.26 -12.58
CA LEU A 207 -1.63 1.85 -13.35
C LEU A 207 -1.96 1.00 -14.59
N GLY A 208 -3.18 0.50 -14.72
CA GLY A 208 -3.55 -0.42 -15.82
C GLY A 208 -3.35 0.17 -17.22
N HIS A 209 -3.61 1.46 -17.36
CA HIS A 209 -3.41 2.18 -18.64
C HIS A 209 -1.92 2.40 -19.00
N LEU A 210 -1.02 2.25 -18.04
CA LEU A 210 0.43 2.39 -18.24
C LEU A 210 1.10 1.07 -18.68
N GLY A 211 0.34 -0.02 -18.83
CA GLY A 211 0.90 -1.33 -19.16
C GLY A 211 1.81 -1.93 -18.08
N MET A 212 1.85 -1.34 -16.90
CA MET A 212 2.77 -1.72 -15.83
C MET A 212 2.40 -3.02 -15.12
N LEU A 213 1.16 -3.49 -15.32
CA LEU A 213 0.67 -4.76 -14.76
C LEU A 213 0.91 -5.95 -15.73
N VAL A 214 1.48 -5.70 -16.90
CA VAL A 214 1.78 -6.70 -17.91
C VAL A 214 3.28 -7.02 -17.84
N GLY A 215 3.63 -8.08 -17.13
CA GLY A 215 5.03 -8.56 -17.10
C GLY A 215 5.59 -8.92 -15.71
N TYR A 216 4.72 -9.15 -14.74
CA TYR A 216 5.07 -9.81 -13.48
C TYR A 216 4.84 -11.31 -13.55
#